data_b722713882b600ad6fcfd18a8b814787
#
_entry.id   b722713882b600ad6fcfd18a8b814787
#
_cell.length_a   1.000
_cell.length_b   1.000
_cell.length_c   1.000
_cell.angle_alpha   90.00
_cell.angle_beta   90.00
_cell.angle_gamma   90.00
#
_symmetry.space_group_name_H-M   'P 1'
#
loop_
_entity.id
_entity.type
_entity.pdbx_description
1 polymer ?
#
loop_
_entity_poly.entity_id
_entity_poly.type
_entity_poly.pdbx_seq_one_letter_code
_entity_poly.pdbx_strand_id
1 'polypeptide(L)'
;MGQASVHDKPYRFRAAAIDRIVDVRMSAAGMLWLMLALALVLSMPLHAIAQERENQTKQLVVGTKEAPPFAMKDEHGDWQGVSIDLWRHIAGRMGVQYRFAEAESVNSLLDGVRSGNFDVAVAAITVTPAREQQVDFTTPYFHSGTGVAVQADRISNWLPVIRSIASYSFLQAALALLGLTFLAGLLIWFFERRSNAAFAGGVAQGLSSGVWWSTNAMTQRALEGGVVPMTLPGRVVAVIWMVVSVIAIALFTAGITSALTTRRLHGAVNSLADLSSVRVATVQGTETEDALSRMRIKYRTVPSPIEGFDALQKGTIDALTYDRPILAWLIRQRGFSAELTDVTFSPQDYAIALRNDSSLRKQINVALLEAEETDWWKDILFRYLGQG
;
A
#
# COMPACT_ATOMS: atom_id res chain seq x y z
N MET A 1 60.12 40.98 -43.90
CA MET A 1 59.87 40.91 -45.33
C MET A 1 58.37 40.77 -45.47
N GLY A 2 57.61 41.67 -46.02
CA GLY A 2 57.74 42.90 -46.76
C GLY A 2 56.50 43.73 -46.55
N GLN A 3 56.71 44.96 -46.42
CA GLN A 3 55.83 46.11 -46.41
C GLN A 3 55.03 46.26 -47.73
N ALA A 4 53.82 46.82 -47.64
CA ALA A 4 53.29 47.84 -48.56
C ALA A 4 51.95 48.30 -47.93
N SER A 5 51.77 49.45 -47.36
CA SER A 5 51.81 50.83 -47.74
C SER A 5 50.85 51.21 -48.86
N VAL A 6 50.04 52.28 -48.55
CA VAL A 6 49.48 53.26 -49.49
C VAL A 6 47.94 53.05 -49.73
N HIS A 7 47.04 53.96 -49.65
CA HIS A 7 47.01 55.41 -49.76
C HIS A 7 45.71 55.98 -49.23
N ASP A 8 45.86 57.07 -48.55
CA ASP A 8 44.89 58.06 -48.20
C ASP A 8 44.30 58.78 -49.41
N LYS A 9 43.02 58.92 -49.54
CA LYS A 9 42.38 59.99 -50.34
C LYS A 9 41.05 60.44 -49.71
N PRO A 10 40.95 61.73 -49.42
CA PRO A 10 39.75 62.29 -48.85
C PRO A 10 38.72 62.62 -49.93
N TYR A 11 37.50 62.08 -49.85
CA TYR A 11 36.38 62.57 -50.66
C TYR A 11 35.68 63.67 -49.89
N ARG A 12 35.91 64.90 -50.31
CA ARG A 12 35.03 66.05 -50.02
C ARG A 12 33.71 65.85 -50.80
N PHE A 13 32.65 65.69 -50.09
CA PHE A 13 31.32 65.88 -50.63
C PHE A 13 30.75 67.22 -50.15
N ARG A 14 30.48 68.02 -51.16
CA ARG A 14 29.89 69.38 -51.12
C ARG A 14 28.54 69.34 -50.47
N ALA A 15 28.33 70.20 -49.52
CA ALA A 15 27.02 70.62 -49.02
C ALA A 15 26.33 71.38 -50.20
N ALA A 16 25.26 70.86 -50.69
CA ALA A 16 24.34 71.57 -51.55
C ALA A 16 22.93 71.39 -51.05
N ALA A 17 22.46 72.45 -50.49
CA ALA A 17 21.11 72.97 -50.46
C ALA A 17 19.94 71.97 -50.70
N ILE A 18 19.18 71.71 -49.68
CA ILE A 18 17.77 71.41 -49.83
C ILE A 18 16.99 72.29 -48.87
N ASP A 19 16.86 73.56 -49.30
CA ASP A 19 15.74 74.37 -48.83
C ASP A 19 14.61 74.15 -49.88
N ARG A 20 13.73 73.19 -49.51
CA ARG A 20 12.37 73.10 -50.07
C ARG A 20 11.47 72.82 -48.91
N ILE A 21 11.06 73.81 -48.19
CA ILE A 21 9.86 73.79 -47.36
C ILE A 21 8.68 73.54 -48.29
N VAL A 22 8.20 72.30 -48.31
CA VAL A 22 6.95 71.97 -49.00
C VAL A 22 5.86 72.52 -48.11
N ASP A 23 5.37 73.70 -48.51
CA ASP A 23 4.20 74.33 -47.95
C ASP A 23 2.95 73.51 -48.31
N VAL A 24 2.72 72.42 -47.51
CA VAL A 24 1.47 71.63 -47.61
C VAL A 24 0.37 72.42 -46.98
N ARG A 25 -0.21 73.35 -47.80
CA ARG A 25 -1.54 73.92 -47.48
C ARG A 25 -2.56 72.75 -47.56
N MET A 26 -2.73 72.05 -46.46
CA MET A 26 -3.83 71.09 -46.34
C MET A 26 -5.13 71.85 -46.45
N SER A 27 -5.94 71.54 -47.48
CA SER A 27 -7.29 72.06 -47.59
C SER A 27 -8.12 71.67 -46.36
N ALA A 28 -9.06 72.52 -45.99
CA ALA A 28 -9.96 72.24 -44.86
C ALA A 28 -10.61 70.84 -44.96
N ALA A 29 -10.79 70.32 -46.17
CA ALA A 29 -11.26 68.96 -46.42
C ALA A 29 -10.23 67.90 -46.02
N GLY A 30 -8.93 68.10 -46.25
CA GLY A 30 -7.87 67.17 -45.86
C GLY A 30 -7.72 67.07 -44.35
N MET A 31 -7.88 68.18 -43.64
CA MET A 31 -7.86 68.22 -42.18
C MET A 31 -9.05 67.50 -41.58
N LEU A 32 -10.24 67.64 -42.22
CA LEU A 32 -11.46 66.94 -41.81
C LEU A 32 -11.34 65.43 -41.97
N TRP A 33 -10.73 64.97 -43.10
CA TRP A 33 -10.46 63.56 -43.32
C TRP A 33 -9.44 62.98 -42.34
N LEU A 34 -8.42 63.76 -41.98
CA LEU A 34 -7.42 63.35 -41.01
C LEU A 34 -8.02 63.26 -39.57
N MET A 35 -8.88 64.19 -39.22
CA MET A 35 -9.62 64.15 -37.94
C MET A 35 -10.63 62.99 -37.90
N LEU A 36 -11.30 62.70 -39.03
CA LEU A 36 -12.20 61.54 -39.13
C LEU A 36 -11.44 60.24 -39.06
N ALA A 37 -10.30 60.12 -39.72
CA ALA A 37 -9.42 58.94 -39.64
C ALA A 37 -8.85 58.73 -38.22
N LEU A 38 -8.47 59.85 -37.54
CA LEU A 38 -7.99 59.81 -36.16
C LEU A 38 -9.12 59.45 -35.21
N ALA A 39 -10.35 59.98 -35.42
CA ALA A 39 -11.52 59.60 -34.66
C ALA A 39 -11.92 58.13 -34.86
N LEU A 40 -11.76 57.62 -36.10
CA LEU A 40 -12.01 56.20 -36.39
C LEU A 40 -10.98 55.26 -35.74
N VAL A 41 -9.70 55.66 -35.66
CA VAL A 41 -8.64 54.92 -34.98
C VAL A 41 -8.84 55.01 -33.44
N LEU A 42 -9.30 56.15 -32.92
CA LEU A 42 -9.62 56.34 -31.52
C LEU A 42 -10.95 55.68 -31.11
N SER A 43 -11.83 55.39 -32.08
CA SER A 43 -13.10 54.67 -31.82
C SER A 43 -12.95 53.13 -32.06
N MET A 44 -11.77 52.59 -32.35
CA MET A 44 -11.53 51.19 -32.27
C MET A 44 -11.80 50.75 -30.80
N PRO A 45 -12.76 49.85 -30.58
CA PRO A 45 -13.29 49.64 -29.25
C PRO A 45 -12.19 49.11 -28.34
N LEU A 46 -11.95 49.81 -27.24
CA LEU A 46 -11.18 49.24 -26.08
C LEU A 46 -11.74 47.89 -25.62
N HIS A 47 -12.84 47.43 -26.19
CA HIS A 47 -13.44 46.12 -25.96
C HIS A 47 -12.55 44.95 -26.40
N ALA A 48 -11.64 45.09 -27.39
CA ALA A 48 -10.72 44.05 -27.78
C ALA A 48 -9.66 43.79 -26.70
N ILE A 49 -9.19 44.85 -26.01
CA ILE A 49 -8.18 44.71 -24.92
C ILE A 49 -8.84 44.28 -23.60
N ALA A 50 -10.14 44.59 -23.40
CA ALA A 50 -10.88 44.08 -22.25
C ALA A 50 -11.21 42.59 -22.39
N GLN A 51 -11.50 42.11 -23.58
CA GLN A 51 -11.81 40.70 -23.85
C GLN A 51 -10.58 39.81 -23.77
N GLU A 52 -9.39 40.34 -24.01
CA GLU A 52 -8.12 39.62 -23.81
C GLU A 52 -7.73 39.53 -22.33
N ARG A 53 -8.21 40.44 -21.47
CA ARG A 53 -8.03 40.36 -20.00
C ARG A 53 -9.07 39.47 -19.31
N GLU A 54 -10.24 39.26 -19.89
CA GLU A 54 -11.28 38.37 -19.37
C GLU A 54 -10.98 36.90 -19.68
N ASN A 55 -10.09 36.67 -20.67
CA ASN A 55 -9.50 35.34 -20.99
C ASN A 55 -8.17 35.06 -20.25
N GLN A 56 -7.91 35.74 -19.12
CA GLN A 56 -7.03 35.17 -18.13
C GLN A 56 -7.74 33.92 -17.59
N THR A 57 -7.42 32.79 -18.17
CA THR A 57 -7.90 31.46 -17.80
C THR A 57 -7.88 31.39 -16.27
N LYS A 58 -9.05 31.43 -15.65
CA LYS A 58 -9.20 31.34 -14.21
C LYS A 58 -8.47 30.10 -13.76
N GLN A 59 -7.33 30.28 -13.10
CA GLN A 59 -6.53 29.19 -12.60
C GLN A 59 -7.33 28.44 -11.54
N LEU A 60 -7.61 27.16 -11.78
CA LEU A 60 -8.34 26.32 -10.82
C LEU A 60 -7.51 26.09 -9.56
N VAL A 61 -8.15 26.20 -8.43
CA VAL A 61 -7.56 25.84 -7.14
C VAL A 61 -7.92 24.39 -6.82
N VAL A 62 -6.92 23.52 -6.85
CA VAL A 62 -7.07 22.10 -6.59
C VAL A 62 -6.63 21.78 -5.17
N GLY A 63 -7.61 21.54 -4.30
CA GLY A 63 -7.33 21.08 -2.94
C GLY A 63 -6.74 19.67 -2.95
N THR A 64 -5.69 19.43 -2.17
CA THR A 64 -5.12 18.11 -1.96
C THR A 64 -4.61 17.96 -0.53
N LYS A 65 -4.35 16.72 -0.11
CA LYS A 65 -3.76 16.40 1.19
C LYS A 65 -2.81 15.22 1.08
N GLU A 66 -1.89 15.11 2.01
CA GLU A 66 -1.00 13.96 2.06
C GLU A 66 -1.77 12.65 2.29
N ALA A 67 -1.68 11.76 1.31
CA ALA A 67 -2.27 10.41 1.30
C ALA A 67 -1.46 9.50 0.36
N PRO A 68 -0.20 9.15 0.71
CA PRO A 68 0.64 8.33 -0.16
C PRO A 68 0.04 6.92 -0.35
N PRO A 69 0.12 6.34 -1.55
CA PRO A 69 0.79 6.81 -2.76
C PRO A 69 -0.10 7.63 -3.71
N PHE A 70 -1.28 8.07 -3.29
CA PHE A 70 -2.24 8.80 -4.13
C PHE A 70 -1.88 10.29 -4.27
N ALA A 71 -1.49 10.90 -3.17
CA ALA A 71 -1.01 12.28 -3.13
C ALA A 71 0.11 12.37 -2.08
N MET A 72 1.28 12.77 -2.49
CA MET A 72 2.46 12.92 -1.63
C MET A 72 3.39 13.97 -2.21
N LYS A 73 4.27 14.52 -1.39
CA LYS A 73 5.31 15.44 -1.83
C LYS A 73 6.60 14.66 -2.13
N ASP A 74 7.30 15.05 -3.18
CA ASP A 74 8.64 14.58 -3.45
C ASP A 74 9.69 15.33 -2.62
N GLU A 75 10.97 15.05 -2.87
CA GLU A 75 12.10 15.69 -2.17
C GLU A 75 12.21 17.20 -2.44
N HIS A 76 11.61 17.69 -3.50
CA HIS A 76 11.59 19.11 -3.89
C HIS A 76 10.33 19.83 -3.37
N GLY A 77 9.39 19.09 -2.76
CA GLY A 77 8.12 19.62 -2.27
C GLY A 77 7.01 19.62 -3.32
N ASP A 78 7.25 19.07 -4.51
CA ASP A 78 6.26 18.97 -5.56
C ASP A 78 5.30 17.79 -5.32
N TRP A 79 4.02 18.03 -5.59
CA TRP A 79 3.00 17.00 -5.46
C TRP A 79 3.15 15.90 -6.52
N GLN A 80 3.06 14.65 -6.13
CA GLN A 80 3.05 13.47 -6.99
C GLN A 80 2.14 12.37 -6.42
N GLY A 81 1.86 11.34 -7.22
CA GLY A 81 1.04 10.20 -6.80
C GLY A 81 -0.08 9.91 -7.78
N VAL A 82 -0.77 8.79 -7.58
CA VAL A 82 -1.82 8.29 -8.49
C VAL A 82 -2.86 9.36 -8.81
N SER A 83 -3.43 9.99 -7.78
CA SER A 83 -4.49 11.00 -7.94
C SER A 83 -3.95 12.31 -8.53
N ILE A 84 -2.73 12.67 -8.16
CA ILE A 84 -2.07 13.90 -8.64
C ILE A 84 -1.73 13.80 -10.13
N ASP A 85 -1.15 12.67 -10.55
CA ASP A 85 -0.80 12.44 -11.96
C ASP A 85 -2.05 12.27 -12.81
N LEU A 86 -3.11 11.63 -12.28
CA LEU A 86 -4.41 11.58 -12.93
C LEU A 86 -4.97 12.99 -13.16
N TRP A 87 -4.94 13.83 -12.14
CA TRP A 87 -5.38 15.23 -12.29
C TRP A 87 -4.56 16.00 -13.32
N ARG A 88 -3.23 15.85 -13.33
CA ARG A 88 -2.35 16.46 -14.34
C ARG A 88 -2.75 16.07 -15.74
N HIS A 89 -3.03 14.78 -15.94
CA HIS A 89 -3.47 14.27 -17.24
C HIS A 89 -4.82 14.87 -17.65
N ILE A 90 -5.82 14.86 -16.74
CA ILE A 90 -7.13 15.44 -16.98
C ILE A 90 -7.04 16.94 -17.28
N ALA A 91 -6.31 17.71 -16.47
CA ALA A 91 -6.14 19.15 -16.65
C ALA A 91 -5.45 19.48 -17.99
N GLY A 92 -4.46 18.67 -18.39
CA GLY A 92 -3.80 18.79 -19.69
C GLY A 92 -4.76 18.52 -20.87
N ARG A 93 -5.61 17.50 -20.76
CA ARG A 93 -6.65 17.20 -21.77
C ARG A 93 -7.70 18.32 -21.89
N MET A 94 -8.08 18.90 -20.73
CA MET A 94 -9.05 20.01 -20.68
C MET A 94 -8.43 21.37 -21.06
N GLY A 95 -7.10 21.49 -21.12
CA GLY A 95 -6.41 22.77 -21.39
C GLY A 95 -6.57 23.79 -20.26
N VAL A 96 -6.82 23.35 -19.00
CA VAL A 96 -7.03 24.23 -17.85
C VAL A 96 -5.76 24.46 -17.06
N GLN A 97 -5.55 25.71 -16.61
CA GLN A 97 -4.47 26.03 -15.68
C GLN A 97 -4.95 25.79 -14.24
N TYR A 98 -4.06 25.28 -13.38
CA TYR A 98 -4.40 25.01 -11.99
C TYR A 98 -3.19 25.21 -11.07
N ARG A 99 -3.47 25.26 -9.76
CA ARG A 99 -2.48 25.19 -8.70
C ARG A 99 -2.98 24.27 -7.60
N PHE A 100 -2.08 23.54 -6.96
CA PHE A 100 -2.44 22.78 -5.77
C PHE A 100 -2.47 23.67 -4.53
N ALA A 101 -3.42 23.36 -3.63
CA ALA A 101 -3.53 23.93 -2.30
C ALA A 101 -3.68 22.81 -1.29
N GLU A 102 -2.84 22.81 -0.25
CA GLU A 102 -2.82 21.76 0.76
C GLU A 102 -3.90 21.93 1.80
N ALA A 103 -4.49 20.83 2.25
CA ALA A 103 -5.44 20.77 3.35
C ALA A 103 -5.00 19.69 4.35
N GLU A 104 -5.34 19.87 5.62
CA GLU A 104 -4.91 18.99 6.72
C GLU A 104 -5.68 17.67 6.76
N SER A 105 -6.95 17.67 6.32
CA SER A 105 -7.84 16.51 6.43
C SER A 105 -8.76 16.38 5.23
N VAL A 106 -9.41 15.21 5.09
CA VAL A 106 -10.46 15.02 4.07
C VAL A 106 -11.64 15.98 4.33
N ASN A 107 -12.00 16.19 5.59
CA ASN A 107 -13.08 17.11 5.93
C ASN A 107 -12.74 18.55 5.52
N SER A 108 -11.51 19.00 5.75
CA SER A 108 -11.04 20.32 5.29
C SER A 108 -11.04 20.45 3.77
N LEU A 109 -10.74 19.37 3.03
CA LEU A 109 -10.87 19.34 1.56
C LEU A 109 -12.31 19.54 1.11
N LEU A 110 -13.24 18.77 1.69
CA LEU A 110 -14.66 18.86 1.34
C LEU A 110 -15.28 20.20 1.73
N ASP A 111 -14.93 20.73 2.90
CA ASP A 111 -15.33 22.06 3.32
C ASP A 111 -14.79 23.16 2.39
N GLY A 112 -13.54 23.03 1.94
CA GLY A 112 -12.93 23.93 0.97
C GLY A 112 -13.64 23.91 -0.39
N VAL A 113 -14.05 22.73 -0.86
CA VAL A 113 -14.85 22.58 -2.10
C VAL A 113 -16.24 23.20 -1.92
N ARG A 114 -16.92 22.89 -0.81
CA ARG A 114 -18.25 23.41 -0.50
C ARG A 114 -18.28 24.93 -0.40
N SER A 115 -17.28 25.52 0.24
CA SER A 115 -17.16 26.98 0.41
C SER A 115 -16.66 27.69 -0.84
N GLY A 116 -16.16 26.97 -1.86
CA GLY A 116 -15.57 27.52 -3.08
C GLY A 116 -14.13 28.01 -2.94
N ASN A 117 -13.45 27.67 -1.84
CA ASN A 117 -12.01 27.90 -1.67
C ASN A 117 -11.19 27.00 -2.59
N PHE A 118 -11.72 25.80 -2.88
CA PHE A 118 -11.21 24.88 -3.87
C PHE A 118 -12.26 24.69 -4.97
N ASP A 119 -11.83 24.71 -6.23
CA ASP A 119 -12.68 24.38 -7.37
C ASP A 119 -12.88 22.85 -7.48
N VAL A 120 -11.84 22.09 -7.10
CA VAL A 120 -11.77 20.63 -7.15
C VAL A 120 -10.94 20.12 -5.96
N ALA A 121 -11.23 18.94 -5.45
CA ALA A 121 -10.38 18.26 -4.49
C ALA A 121 -9.93 16.90 -5.03
N VAL A 122 -8.61 16.66 -4.98
CA VAL A 122 -7.94 15.50 -5.56
C VAL A 122 -6.99 14.88 -4.54
N ALA A 123 -7.38 13.70 -4.03
CA ALA A 123 -6.60 12.87 -3.10
C ALA A 123 -7.23 11.48 -3.06
N ALA A 124 -6.86 10.63 -2.10
CA ALA A 124 -7.61 9.39 -1.81
C ALA A 124 -8.92 9.76 -1.05
N ILE A 125 -9.94 10.24 -1.77
CA ILE A 125 -11.20 10.69 -1.19
C ILE A 125 -12.27 9.64 -1.46
N THR A 126 -12.67 8.91 -0.41
CA THR A 126 -13.72 7.90 -0.50
C THR A 126 -15.09 8.56 -0.68
N VAL A 127 -15.82 8.11 -1.69
CA VAL A 127 -17.22 8.49 -1.90
C VAL A 127 -18.09 7.82 -0.82
N THR A 128 -18.87 8.61 -0.12
CA THR A 128 -19.85 8.10 0.85
C THR A 128 -21.17 8.85 0.71
N PRO A 129 -22.32 8.25 1.10
CA PRO A 129 -23.61 8.94 1.02
C PRO A 129 -23.64 10.27 1.78
N ALA A 130 -22.96 10.35 2.93
CA ALA A 130 -22.89 11.57 3.72
C ALA A 130 -22.05 12.67 3.05
N ARG A 131 -21.02 12.31 2.29
CA ARG A 131 -20.17 13.24 1.54
C ARG A 131 -20.84 13.68 0.23
N GLU A 132 -21.50 12.75 -0.47
CA GLU A 132 -22.27 13.04 -1.70
C GLU A 132 -23.42 14.04 -1.45
N GLN A 133 -23.96 14.10 -0.24
CA GLN A 133 -24.94 15.14 0.14
C GLN A 133 -24.32 16.54 0.29
N GLN A 134 -23.02 16.65 0.43
CA GLN A 134 -22.32 17.91 0.67
C GLN A 134 -21.62 18.46 -0.57
N VAL A 135 -21.09 17.57 -1.40
CA VAL A 135 -20.32 17.88 -2.62
C VAL A 135 -20.63 16.83 -3.68
N ASP A 136 -20.46 17.19 -4.95
CA ASP A 136 -20.53 16.24 -6.07
C ASP A 136 -19.22 15.48 -6.20
N PHE A 137 -19.30 14.23 -6.70
CA PHE A 137 -18.14 13.44 -7.07
C PHE A 137 -18.14 13.09 -8.56
N THR A 138 -16.96 12.81 -9.08
CA THR A 138 -16.78 12.16 -10.38
C THR A 138 -17.16 10.68 -10.28
N THR A 139 -17.13 9.97 -11.42
CA THR A 139 -16.99 8.50 -11.39
C THR A 139 -15.74 8.13 -10.59
N PRO A 140 -15.78 7.05 -9.79
CA PRO A 140 -14.59 6.58 -9.09
C PRO A 140 -13.50 6.13 -10.06
N TYR A 141 -12.27 6.52 -9.79
CA TYR A 141 -11.07 6.11 -10.56
C TYR A 141 -10.26 5.00 -9.90
N PHE A 142 -10.58 4.67 -8.65
CA PHE A 142 -9.87 3.61 -7.93
C PHE A 142 -10.79 2.93 -6.93
N HIS A 143 -10.75 1.59 -6.91
CA HIS A 143 -11.54 0.76 -6.01
C HIS A 143 -10.63 0.08 -5.00
N SER A 144 -10.99 0.14 -3.73
CA SER A 144 -10.23 -0.41 -2.64
C SER A 144 -11.14 -0.85 -1.48
N GLY A 145 -10.57 -1.00 -0.31
CA GLY A 145 -11.27 -1.26 0.94
C GLY A 145 -10.37 -0.93 2.13
N THR A 146 -10.95 -0.98 3.31
CA THR A 146 -10.22 -0.87 4.56
C THR A 146 -9.40 -2.13 4.79
N GLY A 147 -8.10 -1.97 4.99
CA GLY A 147 -7.18 -3.03 5.41
C GLY A 147 -6.90 -2.98 6.90
N VAL A 148 -6.26 -4.04 7.39
CA VAL A 148 -5.83 -4.17 8.78
C VAL A 148 -4.34 -4.49 8.80
N ALA A 149 -3.55 -3.61 9.39
CA ALA A 149 -2.13 -3.85 9.67
C ALA A 149 -1.95 -4.28 11.12
N VAL A 150 -1.15 -5.31 11.32
CA VAL A 150 -0.76 -5.83 12.63
C VAL A 150 0.76 -5.80 12.76
N GLN A 151 1.27 -5.88 13.98
CA GLN A 151 2.70 -5.98 14.18
C GLN A 151 3.22 -7.28 13.56
N ALA A 152 4.22 -7.19 12.69
CA ALA A 152 4.91 -8.37 12.21
C ALA A 152 5.57 -9.06 13.42
N ASP A 153 5.21 -10.30 13.67
CA ASP A 153 5.86 -11.09 14.70
C ASP A 153 7.36 -11.10 14.40
N ARG A 154 8.11 -10.39 15.21
CA ARG A 154 9.57 -10.52 15.18
C ARG A 154 9.87 -11.98 15.47
N ILE A 155 10.35 -12.69 14.46
CA ILE A 155 10.79 -14.11 14.50
C ILE A 155 11.85 -14.36 15.61
N SER A 156 12.25 -13.33 16.34
CA SER A 156 13.21 -13.33 17.42
C SER A 156 12.69 -13.93 18.76
N ASN A 157 11.42 -14.16 18.92
CA ASN A 157 10.91 -14.75 20.14
C ASN A 157 10.72 -16.26 19.98
N TRP A 158 11.70 -17.04 20.44
CA TRP A 158 11.63 -18.49 20.59
C TRP A 158 10.57 -18.91 21.66
N LEU A 159 10.05 -17.97 22.47
CA LEU A 159 8.95 -18.21 23.42
C LEU A 159 7.68 -18.83 22.80
N PRO A 160 7.16 -18.39 21.63
CA PRO A 160 6.04 -19.06 20.98
C PRO A 160 6.35 -20.50 20.58
N VAL A 161 7.59 -20.76 20.17
CA VAL A 161 8.04 -22.13 19.85
C VAL A 161 8.01 -23.00 21.11
N ILE A 162 8.52 -22.50 22.24
CA ILE A 162 8.45 -23.22 23.53
C ILE A 162 7.01 -23.43 23.96
N ARG A 163 6.15 -22.43 23.88
CA ARG A 163 4.72 -22.58 24.20
C ARG A 163 4.03 -23.60 23.30
N SER A 164 4.46 -23.71 22.06
CA SER A 164 3.97 -24.70 21.10
C SER A 164 4.37 -26.11 21.49
N ILE A 165 5.63 -26.30 21.94
CA ILE A 165 6.15 -27.57 22.45
C ILE A 165 5.49 -27.92 23.81
N ALA A 166 5.14 -26.92 24.60
CA ALA A 166 4.41 -27.10 25.86
C ALA A 166 2.89 -27.23 25.67
N SER A 167 2.38 -27.26 24.43
CA SER A 167 0.94 -27.39 24.18
C SER A 167 0.44 -28.78 24.57
N TYR A 168 -0.80 -28.87 25.08
CA TYR A 168 -1.44 -30.13 25.48
C TYR A 168 -1.42 -31.16 24.34
N SER A 169 -1.70 -30.73 23.13
CA SER A 169 -1.69 -31.62 21.94
C SER A 169 -0.30 -32.20 21.63
N PHE A 170 0.76 -31.38 21.77
CA PHE A 170 2.13 -31.85 21.58
C PHE A 170 2.54 -32.84 22.68
N LEU A 171 2.23 -32.53 23.96
CA LEU A 171 2.51 -33.41 25.10
C LEU A 171 1.77 -34.73 24.93
N GLN A 172 0.51 -34.71 24.50
CA GLN A 172 -0.28 -35.89 24.23
C GLN A 172 0.33 -36.77 23.12
N ALA A 173 0.79 -36.17 22.02
CA ALA A 173 1.47 -36.88 20.94
C ALA A 173 2.82 -37.48 21.38
N ALA A 174 3.60 -36.73 22.17
CA ALA A 174 4.85 -37.20 22.73
C ALA A 174 4.63 -38.38 23.73
N LEU A 175 3.63 -38.29 24.59
CA LEU A 175 3.26 -39.38 25.52
C LEU A 175 2.76 -40.61 24.76
N ALA A 176 1.97 -40.43 23.70
CA ALA A 176 1.54 -41.54 22.85
C ALA A 176 2.74 -42.27 22.18
N LEU A 177 3.72 -41.49 21.67
CA LEU A 177 4.92 -42.02 21.06
C LEU A 177 5.78 -42.82 22.09
N LEU A 178 5.96 -42.23 23.29
CA LEU A 178 6.66 -42.91 24.39
C LEU A 178 5.93 -44.19 24.84
N GLY A 179 4.61 -44.14 24.95
CA GLY A 179 3.78 -45.29 25.28
C GLY A 179 3.90 -46.42 24.22
N LEU A 180 3.90 -46.05 22.95
CA LEU A 180 4.06 -46.96 21.83
C LEU A 180 5.45 -47.60 21.84
N THR A 181 6.52 -46.82 22.10
CA THR A 181 7.91 -47.32 22.24
C THR A 181 8.05 -48.27 23.43
N PHE A 182 7.40 -47.91 24.56
CA PHE A 182 7.38 -48.78 25.75
C PHE A 182 6.67 -50.11 25.46
N LEU A 183 5.52 -50.06 24.80
CA LEU A 183 4.77 -51.26 24.39
C LEU A 183 5.58 -52.19 23.51
N ALA A 184 6.26 -51.65 22.50
CA ALA A 184 7.14 -52.41 21.62
C ALA A 184 8.29 -53.03 22.41
N GLY A 185 8.90 -52.27 23.32
CA GLY A 185 9.96 -52.79 24.22
C GLY A 185 9.48 -53.92 25.12
N LEU A 186 8.27 -53.80 25.64
CA LEU A 186 7.63 -54.84 26.50
C LEU A 186 7.36 -56.11 25.66
N LEU A 187 6.84 -55.99 24.45
CA LEU A 187 6.57 -57.11 23.57
C LEU A 187 7.87 -57.87 23.20
N ILE A 188 8.91 -57.15 22.81
CA ILE A 188 10.21 -57.76 22.49
C ILE A 188 10.79 -58.48 23.70
N TRP A 189 10.81 -57.81 24.87
CA TRP A 189 11.26 -58.42 26.11
C TRP A 189 10.46 -59.71 26.44
N PHE A 190 9.15 -59.68 26.31
CA PHE A 190 8.30 -60.85 26.60
C PHE A 190 8.64 -62.07 25.74
N PHE A 191 8.87 -61.88 24.42
CA PHE A 191 9.18 -62.96 23.51
C PHE A 191 10.65 -63.41 23.59
N GLU A 192 11.57 -62.50 23.88
CA GLU A 192 13.02 -62.80 23.84
C GLU A 192 13.62 -63.22 25.19
N ARG A 193 12.95 -62.90 26.31
CA ARG A 193 13.50 -63.12 27.69
C ARG A 193 14.01 -64.54 28.01
N ARG A 194 13.54 -65.56 27.29
CA ARG A 194 13.93 -66.95 27.49
C ARG A 194 15.00 -67.45 26.55
N SER A 195 15.15 -66.83 25.42
CA SER A 195 15.97 -67.26 24.31
C SER A 195 17.16 -66.36 24.01
N ASN A 196 17.18 -65.17 24.53
CA ASN A 196 18.19 -64.16 24.24
C ASN A 196 18.78 -63.58 25.53
N ALA A 197 20.11 -63.86 25.73
CA ALA A 197 20.83 -63.41 26.91
C ALA A 197 20.77 -61.89 27.17
N ALA A 198 20.64 -61.07 26.11
CA ALA A 198 20.55 -59.62 26.23
C ALA A 198 19.26 -59.12 26.89
N PHE A 199 18.19 -59.93 26.87
CA PHE A 199 16.91 -59.67 27.49
C PHE A 199 16.67 -60.54 28.77
N ALA A 200 17.68 -61.35 29.12
CA ALA A 200 17.64 -62.15 30.32
C ALA A 200 17.92 -61.32 31.57
N GLY A 201 17.63 -61.88 32.76
CA GLY A 201 17.84 -61.22 34.05
C GLY A 201 16.51 -60.84 34.73
N GLY A 202 16.58 -59.95 35.72
CA GLY A 202 15.38 -59.45 36.40
C GLY A 202 14.45 -58.68 35.51
N VAL A 203 13.17 -58.60 35.89
CA VAL A 203 12.12 -57.89 35.11
C VAL A 203 12.53 -56.48 34.77
N ALA A 204 13.11 -55.72 35.71
CA ALA A 204 13.55 -54.33 35.45
C ALA A 204 14.69 -54.26 34.42
N GLN A 205 15.66 -55.16 34.50
CA GLN A 205 16.81 -55.17 33.57
C GLN A 205 16.39 -55.61 32.16
N GLY A 206 15.58 -56.67 32.06
CA GLY A 206 15.12 -57.14 30.75
C GLY A 206 14.17 -56.15 30.08
N LEU A 207 13.29 -55.48 30.84
CA LEU A 207 12.40 -54.45 30.30
C LEU A 207 13.16 -53.19 29.85
N SER A 208 14.19 -52.77 30.64
CA SER A 208 15.05 -51.63 30.20
C SER A 208 15.78 -51.94 28.89
N SER A 209 16.27 -53.21 28.73
CA SER A 209 16.88 -53.67 27.46
C SER A 209 15.88 -53.67 26.31
N GLY A 210 14.61 -54.02 26.55
CA GLY A 210 13.54 -53.98 25.57
C GLY A 210 13.21 -52.57 25.12
N VAL A 211 13.06 -51.63 26.07
CA VAL A 211 12.80 -50.21 25.78
C VAL A 211 14.00 -49.59 25.06
N TRP A 212 15.22 -49.90 25.50
CA TRP A 212 16.44 -49.46 24.82
C TRP A 212 16.50 -49.96 23.38
N TRP A 213 16.18 -51.22 23.16
CA TRP A 213 16.12 -51.80 21.81
C TRP A 213 15.07 -51.13 20.94
N SER A 214 13.86 -50.95 21.45
CA SER A 214 12.76 -50.29 20.68
C SER A 214 13.11 -48.86 20.29
N THR A 215 13.81 -48.13 21.16
CA THR A 215 14.28 -46.75 20.87
C THR A 215 15.37 -46.76 19.79
N ASN A 216 16.34 -47.70 19.86
CA ASN A 216 17.37 -47.83 18.82
C ASN A 216 16.79 -48.29 17.49
N ALA A 217 15.81 -49.19 17.50
CA ALA A 217 15.11 -49.63 16.28
C ALA A 217 14.34 -48.49 15.63
N MET A 218 13.73 -47.58 16.43
CA MET A 218 13.03 -46.40 15.96
C MET A 218 13.97 -45.39 15.27
N THR A 219 15.22 -45.26 15.76
CA THR A 219 16.23 -44.37 15.18
C THR A 219 17.09 -45.04 14.09
N GLN A 220 16.73 -46.26 13.65
CA GLN A 220 17.42 -47.06 12.64
C GLN A 220 18.88 -47.48 13.03
N ARG A 221 19.29 -47.27 14.26
CA ARG A 221 20.61 -47.66 14.78
C ARG A 221 20.67 -49.10 15.26
N ALA A 222 19.56 -49.84 15.28
CA ALA A 222 19.49 -51.23 15.74
C ALA A 222 20.32 -52.21 14.88
N LEU A 223 20.73 -51.82 13.67
CA LEU A 223 21.53 -52.65 12.75
C LEU A 223 23.04 -52.47 12.93
N GLU A 224 23.51 -51.43 13.63
CA GLU A 224 24.94 -51.13 13.80
C GLU A 224 25.51 -51.66 15.12
N GLY A 225 25.30 -52.95 15.42
CA GLY A 225 25.81 -53.59 16.65
C GLY A 225 24.78 -53.78 17.75
N GLY A 226 23.50 -53.62 17.42
CA GLY A 226 22.37 -53.78 18.34
C GLY A 226 22.02 -55.27 18.57
N VAL A 227 21.29 -55.51 19.66
CA VAL A 227 20.76 -56.84 20.01
C VAL A 227 19.71 -57.24 18.96
N VAL A 228 19.95 -58.34 18.26
CA VAL A 228 19.04 -58.88 17.24
C VAL A 228 18.06 -59.87 17.89
N PRO A 229 16.73 -59.75 17.61
CA PRO A 229 15.77 -60.76 18.07
C PRO A 229 16.05 -62.12 17.50
N MET A 230 16.12 -63.13 18.35
CA MET A 230 16.45 -64.53 17.99
C MET A 230 15.23 -65.37 17.71
N THR A 231 14.10 -65.07 18.41
CA THR A 231 12.86 -65.84 18.25
C THR A 231 12.05 -65.39 17.03
N LEU A 232 11.30 -66.29 16.41
CA LEU A 232 10.43 -65.94 15.28
C LEU A 232 9.37 -64.92 15.64
N PRO A 233 8.65 -65.01 16.81
CA PRO A 233 7.74 -63.94 17.24
C PRO A 233 8.45 -62.60 17.49
N GLY A 234 9.65 -62.62 18.08
CA GLY A 234 10.46 -61.41 18.28
C GLY A 234 10.82 -60.73 16.97
N ARG A 235 11.19 -61.49 15.93
CA ARG A 235 11.49 -60.96 14.58
C ARG A 235 10.27 -60.35 13.93
N VAL A 236 9.10 -60.98 14.06
CA VAL A 236 7.82 -60.41 13.54
C VAL A 236 7.49 -59.08 14.22
N VAL A 237 7.58 -59.03 15.54
CA VAL A 237 7.39 -57.78 16.30
C VAL A 237 8.39 -56.72 15.88
N ALA A 238 9.65 -57.10 15.66
CA ALA A 238 10.70 -56.18 15.21
C ALA A 238 10.38 -55.55 13.83
N VAL A 239 9.98 -56.35 12.85
CA VAL A 239 9.59 -55.84 11.52
C VAL A 239 8.38 -54.91 11.59
N ILE A 240 7.33 -55.32 12.32
CA ILE A 240 6.15 -54.47 12.52
C ILE A 240 6.55 -53.16 13.19
N TRP A 241 7.39 -53.23 14.24
CA TRP A 241 7.86 -52.01 14.94
C TRP A 241 8.66 -51.09 14.05
N MET A 242 9.55 -51.60 13.19
CA MET A 242 10.31 -50.78 12.26
C MET A 242 9.37 -49.99 11.31
N VAL A 243 8.35 -50.63 10.77
CA VAL A 243 7.38 -49.94 9.89
C VAL A 243 6.55 -48.92 10.66
N VAL A 244 6.01 -49.31 11.82
CA VAL A 244 5.19 -48.43 12.67
C VAL A 244 5.98 -47.24 13.15
N SER A 245 7.27 -47.42 13.53
CA SER A 245 8.12 -46.34 14.01
C SER A 245 8.40 -45.26 12.93
N VAL A 246 8.65 -45.69 11.68
CA VAL A 246 8.83 -44.74 10.56
C VAL A 246 7.56 -43.92 10.31
N ILE A 247 6.40 -44.58 10.30
CA ILE A 247 5.12 -43.90 10.15
C ILE A 247 4.87 -42.93 11.30
N ALA A 248 5.14 -43.37 12.56
CA ALA A 248 4.94 -42.53 13.74
C ALA A 248 5.83 -41.27 13.72
N ILE A 249 7.13 -41.41 13.33
CA ILE A 249 8.02 -40.25 13.18
C ILE A 249 7.54 -39.33 12.06
N ALA A 250 7.13 -39.87 10.93
CA ALA A 250 6.62 -39.07 9.81
C ALA A 250 5.38 -38.28 10.19
N LEU A 251 4.41 -38.89 10.88
CA LEU A 251 3.19 -38.22 11.38
C LEU A 251 3.52 -37.18 12.43
N PHE A 252 4.45 -37.44 13.35
CA PHE A 252 4.90 -36.51 14.35
C PHE A 252 5.56 -35.27 13.74
N THR A 253 6.45 -35.48 12.77
CA THR A 253 7.13 -34.42 12.04
C THR A 253 6.14 -33.59 11.21
N ALA A 254 5.21 -34.24 10.52
CA ALA A 254 4.16 -33.55 9.76
C ALA A 254 3.25 -32.72 10.69
N GLY A 255 2.90 -33.25 11.86
CA GLY A 255 2.11 -32.53 12.88
C GLY A 255 2.81 -31.28 13.40
N ILE A 256 4.10 -31.37 13.72
CA ILE A 256 4.91 -30.22 14.14
C ILE A 256 4.99 -29.18 13.01
N THR A 257 5.32 -29.62 11.80
CA THR A 257 5.45 -28.72 10.63
C THR A 257 4.13 -28.02 10.35
N SER A 258 3.00 -28.73 10.35
CA SER A 258 1.66 -28.15 10.19
C SER A 258 1.35 -27.12 11.28
N ALA A 259 1.60 -27.45 12.55
CA ALA A 259 1.34 -26.53 13.67
C ALA A 259 2.20 -25.26 13.60
N LEU A 260 3.44 -25.36 13.16
CA LEU A 260 4.33 -24.20 12.97
C LEU A 260 3.96 -23.36 11.74
N THR A 261 3.55 -24.00 10.65
CA THR A 261 3.15 -23.32 9.41
C THR A 261 1.83 -22.59 9.59
N THR A 262 0.83 -23.22 10.20
CA THR A 262 -0.47 -22.63 10.43
C THR A 262 -0.39 -21.38 11.31
N ARG A 263 0.52 -21.33 12.29
CA ARG A 263 0.73 -20.14 13.13
C ARG A 263 1.44 -18.98 12.41
N ARG A 264 2.23 -19.26 11.38
CA ARG A 264 2.85 -18.20 10.56
C ARG A 264 1.87 -17.48 9.64
N LEU A 265 0.75 -18.13 9.31
CA LEU A 265 -0.29 -17.58 8.46
C LEU A 265 -1.38 -16.81 9.25
N HIS A 266 -1.33 -16.82 10.60
CA HIS A 266 -2.38 -16.27 11.44
C HIS A 266 -1.78 -15.23 12.40
N GLY A 267 -1.70 -13.97 11.95
CA GLY A 267 -1.56 -12.82 12.83
C GLY A 267 -2.71 -12.76 13.86
N ALA A 268 -2.65 -11.82 14.79
CA ALA A 268 -3.68 -11.66 15.83
C ALA A 268 -5.10 -11.38 15.27
N VAL A 269 -5.23 -11.04 13.98
CA VAL A 269 -6.49 -10.69 13.30
C VAL A 269 -6.60 -11.46 12.00
N ASN A 270 -7.49 -12.45 11.96
CA ASN A 270 -7.76 -13.32 10.80
C ASN A 270 -9.14 -13.10 10.20
N SER A 271 -10.01 -12.45 10.95
CA SER A 271 -11.38 -12.14 10.56
C SER A 271 -11.78 -10.78 11.10
N LEU A 272 -12.83 -10.21 10.51
CA LEU A 272 -13.42 -8.97 10.99
C LEU A 272 -13.90 -9.08 12.44
N ALA A 273 -14.36 -10.26 12.87
CA ALA A 273 -14.81 -10.50 14.25
C ALA A 273 -13.69 -10.35 15.28
N ASP A 274 -12.45 -10.67 14.90
CA ASP A 274 -11.30 -10.60 15.80
C ASP A 274 -10.97 -9.15 16.20
N LEU A 275 -11.35 -8.15 15.38
CA LEU A 275 -11.16 -6.74 15.71
C LEU A 275 -11.89 -6.33 17.00
N SER A 276 -12.96 -7.03 17.38
CA SER A 276 -13.67 -6.76 18.64
C SER A 276 -12.90 -7.21 19.87
N SER A 277 -11.91 -8.08 19.73
CA SER A 277 -11.13 -8.68 20.81
C SER A 277 -9.74 -8.06 21.02
N VAL A 278 -9.32 -7.16 20.12
CA VAL A 278 -8.00 -6.53 20.12
C VAL A 278 -8.12 -5.01 20.23
N ARG A 279 -7.01 -4.34 20.56
CA ARG A 279 -6.96 -2.87 20.64
C ARG A 279 -6.79 -2.30 19.23
N VAL A 280 -7.87 -1.81 18.66
CA VAL A 280 -7.91 -1.26 17.30
C VAL A 280 -7.64 0.25 17.33
N ALA A 281 -6.87 0.75 16.36
CA ALA A 281 -6.82 2.17 16.06
C ALA A 281 -7.16 2.44 14.59
N THR A 282 -7.67 3.65 14.33
CA THR A 282 -7.94 4.17 12.98
C THR A 282 -7.64 5.66 12.91
N VAL A 283 -7.53 6.20 11.71
CA VAL A 283 -7.27 7.63 11.50
C VAL A 283 -8.57 8.41 11.63
N GLN A 284 -8.51 9.51 12.38
CA GLN A 284 -9.65 10.37 12.66
C GLN A 284 -10.25 11.00 11.38
N GLY A 285 -11.57 11.12 11.32
CA GLY A 285 -12.29 11.79 10.22
C GLY A 285 -12.30 11.01 8.92
N THR A 286 -12.10 9.68 8.96
CA THR A 286 -12.06 8.82 7.78
C THR A 286 -13.28 7.91 7.68
N GLU A 287 -13.55 7.40 6.48
CA GLU A 287 -14.60 6.39 6.27
C GLU A 287 -14.38 5.13 7.10
N THR A 288 -13.12 4.79 7.36
CA THR A 288 -12.76 3.65 8.21
C THR A 288 -13.26 3.85 9.64
N GLU A 289 -13.15 5.08 10.18
CA GLU A 289 -13.69 5.41 11.51
C GLU A 289 -15.21 5.23 11.54
N ASP A 290 -15.90 5.75 10.53
CA ASP A 290 -17.34 5.61 10.40
C ASP A 290 -17.76 4.13 10.26
N ALA A 291 -17.01 3.34 9.49
CA ALA A 291 -17.26 1.91 9.31
C ALA A 291 -17.13 1.13 10.63
N LEU A 292 -16.06 1.37 11.40
CA LEU A 292 -15.89 0.75 12.72
C LEU A 292 -17.00 1.13 13.68
N SER A 293 -17.45 2.39 13.64
CA SER A 293 -18.58 2.88 14.47
C SER A 293 -19.88 2.16 14.10
N ARG A 294 -20.19 2.02 12.80
CA ARG A 294 -21.37 1.27 12.33
C ARG A 294 -21.34 -0.19 12.74
N MET A 295 -20.15 -0.79 12.75
CA MET A 295 -19.92 -2.19 13.18
C MET A 295 -19.88 -2.36 14.70
N ARG A 296 -19.93 -1.27 15.47
CA ARG A 296 -19.81 -1.25 16.94
C ARG A 296 -18.50 -1.87 17.44
N ILE A 297 -17.43 -1.78 16.66
CA ILE A 297 -16.09 -2.18 17.06
C ILE A 297 -15.48 -1.02 17.86
N LYS A 298 -14.92 -1.32 19.05
CA LYS A 298 -14.22 -0.32 19.86
C LYS A 298 -12.89 0.03 19.22
N TYR A 299 -12.63 1.31 19.04
CA TYR A 299 -11.39 1.80 18.47
C TYR A 299 -10.86 3.04 19.19
N ARG A 300 -9.64 3.39 18.90
CA ARG A 300 -8.96 4.61 19.28
C ARG A 300 -8.62 5.38 18.00
N THR A 301 -8.73 6.70 18.01
CA THR A 301 -8.32 7.55 16.89
C THR A 301 -6.87 7.95 17.00
N VAL A 302 -6.21 8.07 15.84
CA VAL A 302 -4.88 8.66 15.68
C VAL A 302 -4.94 9.77 14.61
N PRO A 303 -4.09 10.80 14.68
CA PRO A 303 -4.10 11.90 13.71
C PRO A 303 -3.67 11.48 12.30
N SER A 304 -2.74 10.51 12.21
CA SER A 304 -2.19 10.06 10.93
C SER A 304 -1.90 8.55 10.93
N PRO A 305 -1.80 7.91 9.73
CA PRO A 305 -1.40 6.51 9.65
C PRO A 305 0.00 6.27 10.20
N ILE A 306 0.92 7.22 10.10
CA ILE A 306 2.28 7.12 10.61
C ILE A 306 2.26 6.99 12.13
N GLU A 307 1.50 7.84 12.83
CA GLU A 307 1.32 7.74 14.28
C GLU A 307 0.62 6.43 14.68
N GLY A 308 -0.28 5.92 13.82
CA GLY A 308 -0.86 4.60 13.97
C GLY A 308 0.19 3.48 13.94
N PHE A 309 1.12 3.51 13.00
CA PHE A 309 2.24 2.56 12.94
C PHE A 309 3.19 2.70 14.15
N ASP A 310 3.47 3.91 14.59
CA ASP A 310 4.26 4.14 15.82
C ASP A 310 3.58 3.55 17.06
N ALA A 311 2.27 3.71 17.17
CA ALA A 311 1.47 3.13 18.24
C ALA A 311 1.48 1.58 18.18
N LEU A 312 1.43 1.01 16.97
CA LEU A 312 1.52 -0.42 16.74
C LEU A 312 2.89 -0.97 17.14
N GLN A 313 3.99 -0.29 16.74
CA GLN A 313 5.36 -0.68 17.12
C GLN A 313 5.61 -0.59 18.63
N LYS A 314 5.03 0.41 19.30
CA LYS A 314 5.08 0.57 20.76
C LYS A 314 4.20 -0.43 21.50
N GLY A 315 3.39 -1.23 20.80
CA GLY A 315 2.46 -2.18 21.39
C GLY A 315 1.33 -1.53 22.19
N THR A 316 0.99 -0.27 21.93
CA THR A 316 -0.16 0.41 22.55
C THR A 316 -1.48 0.08 21.87
N ILE A 317 -1.42 -0.39 20.63
CA ILE A 317 -2.49 -0.98 19.84
C ILE A 317 -2.04 -2.32 19.27
N ASP A 318 -2.99 -3.16 18.90
CA ASP A 318 -2.73 -4.49 18.32
C ASP A 318 -3.03 -4.52 16.82
N ALA A 319 -3.91 -3.64 16.34
CA ALA A 319 -4.30 -3.51 14.95
C ALA A 319 -4.49 -2.04 14.56
N LEU A 320 -3.97 -1.67 13.39
CA LEU A 320 -4.21 -0.40 12.73
C LEU A 320 -5.11 -0.64 11.52
N THR A 321 -6.27 0.00 11.48
CA THR A 321 -7.21 -0.08 10.36
C THR A 321 -7.20 1.22 9.57
N TYR A 322 -7.01 1.13 8.28
CA TYR A 322 -7.01 2.27 7.35
C TYR A 322 -7.10 1.77 5.91
N ASP A 323 -7.09 2.69 4.96
CA ASP A 323 -7.13 2.39 3.53
C ASP A 323 -6.00 1.40 3.13
N ARG A 324 -6.38 0.23 2.65
CA ARG A 324 -5.46 -0.88 2.36
C ARG A 324 -4.25 -0.49 1.50
N PRO A 325 -4.39 0.24 0.38
CA PRO A 325 -3.25 0.62 -0.45
C PRO A 325 -2.30 1.58 0.24
N ILE A 326 -2.80 2.45 1.12
CA ILE A 326 -1.97 3.37 1.89
C ILE A 326 -1.16 2.60 2.94
N LEU A 327 -1.79 1.68 3.67
CA LEU A 327 -1.09 0.81 4.62
C LEU A 327 -0.01 -0.01 3.92
N ALA A 328 -0.34 -0.65 2.78
CA ALA A 328 0.59 -1.45 2.00
C ALA A 328 1.81 -0.63 1.54
N TRP A 329 1.57 0.59 1.08
CA TRP A 329 2.63 1.48 0.63
C TRP A 329 3.53 1.90 1.80
N LEU A 330 2.96 2.32 2.93
CA LEU A 330 3.71 2.76 4.11
C LEU A 330 4.59 1.63 4.68
N ILE A 331 4.06 0.41 4.76
CA ILE A 331 4.82 -0.77 5.20
C ILE A 331 6.04 -0.99 4.30
N ARG A 332 5.87 -0.92 2.96
CA ARG A 332 6.97 -1.14 2.00
C ARG A 332 8.01 -0.03 2.03
N GLN A 333 7.58 1.23 2.05
CA GLN A 333 8.47 2.38 1.87
C GLN A 333 9.15 2.83 3.16
N ARG A 334 8.45 2.76 4.28
CA ARG A 334 8.98 3.20 5.57
C ARG A 334 9.61 2.07 6.38
N GLY A 335 9.48 0.81 5.92
CA GLY A 335 10.07 -0.35 6.59
C GLY A 335 9.50 -0.59 7.99
N PHE A 336 8.22 -0.25 8.21
CA PHE A 336 7.57 -0.56 9.48
C PHE A 336 7.55 -2.08 9.70
N SER A 337 7.86 -2.52 10.93
CA SER A 337 7.69 -3.92 11.35
C SER A 337 6.21 -4.25 11.51
N ALA A 338 5.48 -4.23 10.41
CA ALA A 338 4.06 -4.51 10.35
C ALA A 338 3.74 -5.39 9.14
N GLU A 339 2.68 -6.17 9.25
CA GLU A 339 2.14 -6.99 8.17
C GLU A 339 0.69 -6.58 7.91
N LEU A 340 0.33 -6.56 6.62
CA LEU A 340 -1.04 -6.35 6.22
C LEU A 340 -1.76 -7.70 6.20
N THR A 341 -2.85 -7.81 6.97
CA THR A 341 -3.65 -9.04 7.00
C THR A 341 -4.47 -9.21 5.72
N ASP A 342 -5.03 -10.40 5.50
CA ASP A 342 -5.96 -10.64 4.40
C ASP A 342 -7.36 -10.06 4.67
N VAL A 343 -7.61 -9.58 5.89
CA VAL A 343 -8.89 -8.97 6.27
C VAL A 343 -9.05 -7.63 5.54
N THR A 344 -10.09 -7.57 4.71
CA THR A 344 -10.51 -6.34 4.04
C THR A 344 -12.01 -6.17 4.27
N PHE A 345 -12.43 -4.96 4.59
CA PHE A 345 -13.83 -4.64 4.83
C PHE A 345 -14.13 -3.20 4.35
N SER A 346 -15.39 -2.79 4.39
CA SER A 346 -15.85 -1.47 3.94
C SER A 346 -15.23 -1.07 2.60
N PRO A 347 -15.82 -1.50 1.46
CA PRO A 347 -15.36 -1.09 0.13
C PRO A 347 -15.23 0.43 0.05
N GLN A 348 -14.20 0.91 -0.61
CA GLN A 348 -13.88 2.33 -0.74
C GLN A 348 -13.63 2.67 -2.20
N ASP A 349 -14.40 3.60 -2.71
CA ASP A 349 -14.30 4.11 -4.06
C ASP A 349 -13.72 5.52 -4.01
N TYR A 350 -12.56 5.75 -4.61
CA TYR A 350 -11.94 7.07 -4.64
C TYR A 350 -12.37 7.85 -5.87
N ALA A 351 -12.80 9.07 -5.65
CA ALA A 351 -13.22 9.99 -6.69
C ALA A 351 -12.71 11.41 -6.45
N ILE A 352 -12.81 12.23 -7.48
CA ILE A 352 -12.50 13.65 -7.43
C ILE A 352 -13.76 14.37 -6.93
N ALA A 353 -13.63 15.22 -5.90
CA ALA A 353 -14.73 15.97 -5.36
C ALA A 353 -14.81 17.37 -5.97
N LEU A 354 -16.03 17.80 -6.24
CA LEU A 354 -16.37 19.11 -6.82
C LEU A 354 -17.52 19.74 -6.05
N ARG A 355 -17.68 21.05 -6.23
CA ARG A 355 -18.87 21.74 -5.72
C ARG A 355 -20.12 21.22 -6.43
N ASN A 356 -21.22 21.16 -5.71
CA ASN A 356 -22.52 20.75 -6.26
C ASN A 356 -22.85 21.55 -7.53
N ASP A 357 -23.39 20.86 -8.53
CA ASP A 357 -23.77 21.44 -9.83
C ASP A 357 -22.60 22.05 -10.61
N SER A 358 -21.36 21.62 -10.35
CA SER A 358 -20.19 22.10 -11.08
C SER A 358 -20.24 21.72 -12.56
N SER A 359 -20.12 22.73 -13.44
CA SER A 359 -20.03 22.53 -14.89
C SER A 359 -18.79 21.72 -15.30
N LEU A 360 -17.76 21.64 -14.45
CA LEU A 360 -16.55 20.89 -14.69
C LEU A 360 -16.75 19.38 -14.55
N ARG A 361 -17.74 18.92 -13.77
CA ARG A 361 -17.94 17.51 -13.45
C ARG A 361 -18.02 16.64 -14.70
N LYS A 362 -18.84 17.04 -15.69
CA LYS A 362 -19.01 16.26 -16.93
C LYS A 362 -17.71 16.20 -17.75
N GLN A 363 -16.98 17.30 -17.83
CA GLN A 363 -15.73 17.38 -18.61
C GLN A 363 -14.64 16.53 -17.93
N ILE A 364 -14.53 16.62 -16.61
CA ILE A 364 -13.60 15.82 -15.83
C ILE A 364 -13.92 14.32 -15.96
N ASN A 365 -15.21 13.93 -15.87
CA ASN A 365 -15.62 12.55 -16.04
C ASN A 365 -15.26 11.97 -17.41
N VAL A 366 -15.45 12.75 -18.48
CA VAL A 366 -15.07 12.30 -19.84
C VAL A 366 -13.56 12.09 -19.90
N ALA A 367 -12.77 13.06 -19.49
CA ALA A 367 -11.32 12.96 -19.51
C ALA A 367 -10.77 11.85 -18.60
N LEU A 368 -11.44 11.59 -17.48
CA LEU A 368 -11.11 10.50 -16.56
C LEU A 368 -11.35 9.14 -17.21
N LEU A 369 -12.53 8.91 -17.79
CA LEU A 369 -12.86 7.65 -18.46
C LEU A 369 -11.92 7.40 -19.66
N GLU A 370 -11.61 8.43 -20.44
CA GLU A 370 -10.62 8.34 -21.51
C GLU A 370 -9.23 7.95 -20.98
N ALA A 371 -8.83 8.48 -19.82
CA ALA A 371 -7.54 8.15 -19.21
C ALA A 371 -7.49 6.69 -18.74
N GLU A 372 -8.56 6.19 -18.14
CA GLU A 372 -8.66 4.80 -17.64
C GLU A 372 -8.56 3.75 -18.74
N GLU A 373 -9.01 4.05 -19.96
CA GLU A 373 -8.92 3.17 -21.12
C GLU A 373 -7.49 3.03 -21.67
N THR A 374 -6.55 3.87 -21.21
CA THR A 374 -5.17 3.91 -21.74
C THR A 374 -4.19 3.02 -20.99
N ASP A 375 -3.13 2.58 -21.67
CA ASP A 375 -2.01 1.90 -21.01
C ASP A 375 -1.26 2.82 -20.03
N TRP A 376 -1.28 4.14 -20.27
CA TRP A 376 -0.73 5.13 -19.35
C TRP A 376 -1.32 5.00 -17.93
N TRP A 377 -2.62 4.76 -17.82
CA TRP A 377 -3.26 4.58 -16.52
C TRP A 377 -2.75 3.33 -15.80
N LYS A 378 -2.62 2.21 -16.51
CA LYS A 378 -2.03 0.97 -15.95
C LYS A 378 -0.60 1.18 -15.48
N ASP A 379 0.20 1.94 -16.28
CA ASP A 379 1.59 2.25 -15.93
C ASP A 379 1.67 3.12 -14.65
N ILE A 380 0.76 4.08 -14.47
CA ILE A 380 0.67 4.90 -13.26
C ILE A 380 0.32 4.04 -12.05
N LEU A 381 -0.69 3.17 -12.14
CA LEU A 381 -1.05 2.26 -11.06
C LEU A 381 0.11 1.32 -10.71
N PHE A 382 0.78 0.76 -11.72
CA PHE A 382 1.94 -0.11 -11.50
C PHE A 382 3.11 0.64 -10.83
N ARG A 383 3.40 1.86 -11.25
CA ARG A 383 4.48 2.70 -10.69
C ARG A 383 4.31 2.96 -9.20
N TYR A 384 3.11 3.30 -8.76
CA TYR A 384 2.85 3.70 -7.38
C TYR A 384 2.41 2.56 -6.47
N LEU A 385 1.64 1.62 -6.99
CA LEU A 385 1.05 0.53 -6.20
C LEU A 385 1.82 -0.78 -6.33
N GLY A 386 2.59 -0.93 -7.41
CA GLY A 386 3.23 -2.20 -7.75
C GLY A 386 2.23 -3.20 -8.34
N GLN A 387 2.66 -4.44 -8.53
CA GLN A 387 1.73 -5.51 -8.88
C GLN A 387 0.78 -5.72 -7.69
N GLY A 388 -0.49 -5.45 -7.93
CA GLY A 388 -1.58 -5.70 -6.98
C GLY A 388 -1.92 -7.18 -6.89
#